data_a716a26686a4c4eaed52ec0779e5bd86
#
_entry.id   a716a26686a4c4eaed52ec0779e5bd86
#
_cell.length_a   1.000
_cell.length_b   1.000
_cell.length_c   1.000
_cell.angle_alpha   90.00
_cell.angle_beta   90.00
_cell.angle_gamma   90.00
#
_symmetry.space_group_name_H-M   'P 1'
#
loop_
_entity.id
_entity.type
_entity.pdbx_description
1 polymer ?
#
loop_
_entity_poly.entity_id
_entity_poly.type
_entity_poly.pdbx_seq_one_letter_code
_entity_poly.pdbx_strand_id
1 'polypeptide(L)'
;RSVGTVLLKDGLYKKPVVVFMEKSPQTITAFLGVVYAGCYYVPVDEEMPSYRMELIFKTLSPQAVICDKATTDRLYKMGYQGQVYLYEQISATPQDTKALSAVREKSIDTDALYIVFTSGSTGIPKGVVACHRSVIDYIENLSAVLQVSEDTVFGNQAPLYVDACLKEIYPTLKFAATAYPVSYTHPSPRDG
;
A
#
# COMPACT_ATOMS: atom_id res chain seq x y z
N ARG A 1 -8.06 6.15 -9.15
CA ARG A 1 -9.08 5.53 -10.03
C ARG A 1 -8.46 4.95 -11.29
N SER A 2 -7.57 5.66 -12.01
CA SER A 2 -6.89 5.17 -13.23
C SER A 2 -6.21 3.81 -12.99
N VAL A 3 -5.40 3.70 -11.93
CA VAL A 3 -4.77 2.44 -11.52
C VAL A 3 -5.80 1.33 -11.35
N GLY A 4 -6.87 1.59 -10.60
CA GLY A 4 -7.94 0.59 -10.39
C GLY A 4 -8.63 0.17 -11.69
N THR A 5 -8.80 1.09 -12.63
CA THR A 5 -9.38 0.80 -13.95
C THR A 5 -8.52 -0.19 -14.74
N VAL A 6 -7.19 -0.01 -14.73
CA VAL A 6 -6.27 -0.93 -15.43
C VAL A 6 -6.32 -2.32 -14.80
N LEU A 7 -6.19 -2.41 -13.48
CA LEU A 7 -6.23 -3.69 -12.76
C LEU A 7 -7.53 -4.47 -13.04
N LEU A 8 -8.67 -3.78 -13.06
CA LEU A 8 -9.96 -4.40 -13.39
C LEU A 8 -10.04 -4.89 -14.83
N LYS A 9 -9.54 -4.11 -15.80
CA LYS A 9 -9.52 -4.52 -17.21
C LYS A 9 -8.71 -5.79 -17.42
N ASP A 10 -7.66 -5.97 -16.62
CA ASP A 10 -6.80 -7.16 -16.65
C ASP A 10 -7.35 -8.31 -15.77
N GLY A 11 -8.57 -8.18 -15.27
CA GLY A 11 -9.29 -9.24 -14.54
C GLY A 11 -8.86 -9.41 -13.08
N LEU A 12 -8.12 -8.45 -12.51
CA LEU A 12 -7.72 -8.51 -11.11
C LEU A 12 -8.89 -8.09 -10.20
N TYR A 13 -9.32 -9.01 -9.36
CA TYR A 13 -10.36 -8.79 -8.35
C TYR A 13 -10.14 -9.72 -7.15
N LYS A 14 -10.23 -9.19 -5.94
CA LYS A 14 -9.96 -9.91 -4.67
C LYS A 14 -8.61 -10.66 -4.68
N LYS A 15 -7.59 -10.02 -5.25
CA LYS A 15 -6.23 -10.56 -5.36
C LYS A 15 -5.22 -9.63 -4.67
N PRO A 16 -4.10 -10.18 -4.16
CA PRO A 16 -2.99 -9.37 -3.69
C PRO A 16 -2.29 -8.69 -4.87
N VAL A 17 -2.06 -7.39 -4.73
CA VAL A 17 -1.24 -6.62 -5.66
C VAL A 17 -0.08 -6.01 -4.87
N VAL A 18 1.13 -6.41 -5.18
CA VAL A 18 2.32 -5.83 -4.55
C VAL A 18 2.50 -4.41 -5.07
N VAL A 19 2.78 -3.48 -4.17
CA VAL A 19 3.17 -2.12 -4.51
C VAL A 19 4.61 -1.93 -4.06
N PHE A 20 5.51 -1.92 -5.03
CA PHE A 20 6.96 -1.81 -4.86
C PHE A 20 7.43 -0.51 -5.49
N MET A 21 7.35 0.57 -4.72
CA MET A 21 7.62 1.94 -5.15
C MET A 21 8.35 2.69 -4.04
N GLU A 22 9.08 3.73 -4.42
CA GLU A 22 9.67 4.67 -3.46
C GLU A 22 8.60 5.32 -2.58
N LYS A 23 8.96 5.65 -1.34
CA LYS A 23 8.07 6.34 -0.40
C LYS A 23 7.66 7.71 -0.94
N SER A 24 6.43 7.83 -1.39
CA SER A 24 5.92 9.05 -2.03
C SER A 24 4.39 9.14 -1.95
N PRO A 25 3.79 10.31 -2.24
CA PRO A 25 2.33 10.43 -2.39
C PRO A 25 1.78 9.53 -3.50
N GLN A 26 2.57 9.25 -4.54
CA GLN A 26 2.19 8.36 -5.63
C GLN A 26 1.99 6.93 -5.14
N THR A 27 2.81 6.47 -4.20
CA THR A 27 2.69 5.15 -3.58
C THR A 27 1.37 5.00 -2.82
N ILE A 28 0.95 6.04 -2.10
CA ILE A 28 -0.38 6.06 -1.45
C ILE A 28 -1.50 6.02 -2.50
N THR A 29 -1.32 6.75 -3.60
CA THR A 29 -2.27 6.72 -4.71
C THR A 29 -2.37 5.34 -5.36
N ALA A 30 -1.24 4.61 -5.46
CA ALA A 30 -1.22 3.22 -5.93
C ALA A 30 -1.98 2.30 -4.98
N PHE A 31 -1.77 2.39 -3.65
CA PHE A 31 -2.53 1.63 -2.65
C PHE A 31 -4.04 1.82 -2.83
N LEU A 32 -4.49 3.08 -2.89
CA LEU A 32 -5.90 3.39 -3.12
C LEU A 32 -6.40 2.86 -4.47
N GLY A 33 -5.57 2.92 -5.51
CA GLY A 33 -5.89 2.37 -6.82
C GLY A 33 -6.14 0.87 -6.79
N VAL A 34 -5.32 0.12 -6.05
CA VAL A 34 -5.52 -1.32 -5.82
C VAL A 34 -6.85 -1.58 -5.12
N VAL A 35 -7.16 -0.80 -4.09
CA VAL A 35 -8.42 -0.91 -3.35
C VAL A 35 -9.63 -0.58 -4.23
N TYR A 36 -9.53 0.43 -5.11
CA TYR A 36 -10.59 0.75 -6.07
C TYR A 36 -10.90 -0.39 -7.04
N ALA A 37 -9.92 -1.24 -7.35
CA ALA A 37 -10.12 -2.46 -8.14
C ALA A 37 -10.77 -3.62 -7.35
N GLY A 38 -11.06 -3.43 -6.06
CA GLY A 38 -11.52 -4.49 -5.16
C GLY A 38 -10.43 -5.51 -4.84
N CYS A 39 -9.18 -5.14 -5.04
CA CYS A 39 -7.98 -5.88 -4.65
C CYS A 39 -7.46 -5.38 -3.30
N TYR A 40 -6.46 -6.04 -2.74
CA TYR A 40 -5.77 -5.61 -1.53
C TYR A 40 -4.28 -5.42 -1.78
N TYR A 41 -3.73 -4.32 -1.25
CA TYR A 41 -2.33 -3.99 -1.52
C TYR A 41 -1.38 -4.68 -0.54
N VAL A 42 -0.18 -4.95 -1.03
CA VAL A 42 0.93 -5.49 -0.26
C VAL A 42 2.12 -4.54 -0.42
N PRO A 43 2.37 -3.68 0.56
CA PRO A 43 3.44 -2.71 0.45
C PRO A 43 4.81 -3.38 0.62
N VAL A 44 5.73 -3.05 -0.27
CA VAL A 44 7.13 -3.48 -0.23
C VAL A 44 8.01 -2.24 -0.42
N ASP A 45 8.99 -2.12 0.47
CA ASP A 45 9.88 -0.97 0.51
C ASP A 45 11.03 -1.10 -0.49
N GLU A 46 11.42 0.03 -1.08
CA GLU A 46 12.54 0.09 -2.02
C GLU A 46 13.89 -0.25 -1.36
N GLU A 47 14.03 -0.03 -0.07
CA GLU A 47 15.25 -0.36 0.69
C GLU A 47 15.22 -1.77 1.28
N MET A 48 14.09 -2.50 1.16
CA MET A 48 13.97 -3.85 1.72
C MET A 48 15.04 -4.78 1.14
N PRO A 49 15.78 -5.55 1.98
CA PRO A 49 16.78 -6.51 1.49
C PRO A 49 16.20 -7.51 0.49
N SER A 50 16.91 -7.78 -0.61
CA SER A 50 16.43 -8.66 -1.70
C SER A 50 16.01 -10.03 -1.20
N TYR A 51 16.81 -10.63 -0.30
CA TYR A 51 16.46 -11.90 0.34
C TYR A 51 15.07 -11.87 1.03
N ARG A 52 14.74 -10.78 1.72
CA ARG A 52 13.44 -10.65 2.38
C ARG A 52 12.31 -10.50 1.35
N MET A 53 12.53 -9.72 0.29
CA MET A 53 11.59 -9.64 -0.82
C MET A 53 11.32 -11.00 -1.46
N GLU A 54 12.37 -11.78 -1.75
CA GLU A 54 12.24 -13.12 -2.32
C GLU A 54 11.37 -14.03 -1.44
N LEU A 55 11.56 -14.01 -0.12
CA LEU A 55 10.73 -14.77 0.81
C LEU A 55 9.27 -14.32 0.80
N ILE A 56 9.02 -13.00 0.76
CA ILE A 56 7.67 -12.46 0.66
C ILE A 56 7.02 -12.90 -0.66
N PHE A 57 7.72 -12.76 -1.78
CA PHE A 57 7.22 -13.15 -3.10
C PHE A 57 6.97 -14.66 -3.18
N LYS A 58 7.85 -15.47 -2.60
CA LYS A 58 7.65 -16.93 -2.51
C LYS A 58 6.42 -17.29 -1.70
N THR A 59 6.17 -16.61 -0.57
CA THR A 59 5.03 -16.87 0.29
C THR A 59 3.72 -16.39 -0.33
N LEU A 60 3.73 -15.19 -0.95
CA LEU A 60 2.55 -14.53 -1.50
C LEU A 60 2.19 -15.06 -2.89
N SER A 61 3.19 -15.44 -3.69
CA SER A 61 3.06 -15.77 -5.12
C SER A 61 2.23 -14.72 -5.88
N PRO A 62 2.64 -13.42 -5.84
CA PRO A 62 1.81 -12.35 -6.37
C PRO A 62 1.66 -12.48 -7.88
N GLN A 63 0.44 -12.26 -8.37
CA GLN A 63 0.16 -12.24 -9.81
C GLN A 63 0.49 -10.89 -10.45
N ALA A 64 0.49 -9.83 -9.66
CA ALA A 64 0.67 -8.46 -10.12
C ALA A 64 1.55 -7.65 -9.16
N VAL A 65 2.41 -6.82 -9.74
CA VAL A 65 3.24 -5.84 -9.04
C VAL A 65 3.08 -4.47 -9.71
N ILE A 66 2.81 -3.44 -8.92
CA ILE A 66 2.93 -2.05 -9.35
C ILE A 66 4.30 -1.56 -8.88
N CYS A 67 5.09 -1.03 -9.78
CA CYS A 67 6.39 -0.43 -9.52
C CYS A 67 6.50 0.96 -10.16
N ASP A 68 7.50 1.72 -9.79
CA ASP A 68 7.92 2.95 -10.46
C ASP A 68 9.24 2.72 -11.23
N LYS A 69 9.74 3.78 -11.87
CA LYS A 69 10.99 3.70 -12.63
C LYS A 69 12.19 3.36 -11.74
N ALA A 70 12.19 3.76 -10.48
CA ALA A 70 13.29 3.54 -9.56
C ALA A 70 13.40 2.06 -9.13
N THR A 71 12.27 1.39 -8.97
CA THR A 71 12.21 0.02 -8.44
C THR A 71 12.12 -1.07 -9.51
N THR A 72 11.74 -0.70 -10.74
CA THR A 72 11.52 -1.64 -11.86
C THR A 72 12.72 -2.55 -12.14
N ASP A 73 13.92 -1.99 -12.25
CA ASP A 73 15.13 -2.76 -12.56
C ASP A 73 15.44 -3.82 -11.49
N ARG A 74 15.18 -3.47 -10.23
CA ARG A 74 15.38 -4.38 -9.11
C ARG A 74 14.39 -5.54 -9.15
N LEU A 75 13.13 -5.28 -9.53
CA LEU A 75 12.11 -6.31 -9.69
C LEU A 75 12.52 -7.34 -10.77
N TYR A 76 13.00 -6.85 -11.92
CA TYR A 76 13.47 -7.73 -13.00
C TYR A 76 14.72 -8.54 -12.61
N LYS A 77 15.66 -7.95 -11.89
CA LYS A 77 16.83 -8.67 -11.37
C LYS A 77 16.48 -9.81 -10.41
N MET A 78 15.35 -9.69 -9.70
CA MET A 78 14.81 -10.79 -8.87
C MET A 78 14.16 -11.92 -9.67
N GLY A 79 14.03 -11.79 -10.99
CA GLY A 79 13.44 -12.81 -11.84
C GLY A 79 11.92 -12.93 -11.72
N TYR A 80 11.21 -11.88 -11.30
CA TYR A 80 9.76 -11.91 -11.22
C TYR A 80 9.13 -12.09 -12.61
N GLN A 81 8.20 -13.03 -12.74
CA GLN A 81 7.59 -13.45 -14.01
C GLN A 81 6.09 -13.09 -14.12
N GLY A 82 5.51 -12.48 -13.09
CA GLY A 82 4.10 -12.06 -13.10
C GLY A 82 3.88 -10.75 -13.84
N GLN A 83 2.65 -10.24 -13.78
CA GLN A 83 2.28 -8.97 -14.41
C GLN A 83 2.94 -7.78 -13.71
N VAL A 84 3.64 -6.95 -14.47
CA VAL A 84 4.29 -5.73 -13.97
C VAL A 84 3.59 -4.51 -14.54
N TYR A 85 3.21 -3.59 -13.64
CA TYR A 85 2.59 -2.32 -13.99
C TYR A 85 3.53 -1.17 -13.61
N LEU A 86 3.92 -0.35 -14.56
CA LEU A 86 4.65 0.88 -14.30
C LEU A 86 3.65 1.97 -13.90
N TYR A 87 3.76 2.49 -12.68
CA TYR A 87 2.81 3.45 -12.11
C TYR A 87 2.57 4.66 -13.00
N GLU A 88 3.63 5.24 -13.57
CA GLU A 88 3.55 6.42 -14.42
C GLU A 88 2.70 6.18 -15.67
N GLN A 89 2.68 4.95 -16.17
CA GLN A 89 1.85 4.57 -17.33
C GLN A 89 0.39 4.38 -16.93
N ILE A 90 0.15 3.57 -15.89
CA ILE A 90 -1.21 3.22 -15.49
C ILE A 90 -1.96 4.36 -14.81
N SER A 91 -1.25 5.29 -14.16
CA SER A 91 -1.86 6.46 -13.53
C SER A 91 -2.42 7.47 -14.53
N ALA A 92 -1.92 7.48 -15.77
CA ALA A 92 -2.39 8.34 -16.86
C ALA A 92 -3.58 7.76 -17.66
N THR A 93 -3.97 6.51 -17.39
CA THR A 93 -5.06 5.84 -18.10
C THR A 93 -6.41 6.50 -17.80
N PRO A 94 -7.30 6.68 -18.80
CA PRO A 94 -8.66 7.17 -18.59
C PRO A 94 -9.43 6.28 -17.61
N GLN A 95 -10.17 6.93 -16.70
CA GLN A 95 -10.92 6.25 -15.64
C GLN A 95 -12.21 5.62 -16.18
N ASP A 96 -12.50 4.38 -15.81
CA ASP A 96 -13.80 3.75 -15.97
C ASP A 96 -14.57 3.77 -14.64
N THR A 97 -15.23 4.90 -14.38
CA THR A 97 -15.97 5.11 -13.14
C THR A 97 -17.13 4.13 -12.96
N LYS A 98 -17.73 3.67 -14.06
CA LYS A 98 -18.85 2.71 -14.04
C LYS A 98 -18.36 1.34 -13.56
N ALA A 99 -17.26 0.85 -14.11
CA ALA A 99 -16.66 -0.42 -13.69
C ALA A 99 -16.24 -0.36 -12.21
N LEU A 100 -15.60 0.74 -11.78
CA LEU A 100 -15.19 0.91 -10.39
C LEU A 100 -16.38 1.00 -9.42
N SER A 101 -17.48 1.65 -9.81
CA SER A 101 -18.71 1.67 -9.01
C SER A 101 -19.31 0.28 -8.82
N ALA A 102 -19.35 -0.53 -9.88
CA ALA A 102 -19.83 -1.91 -9.81
C ALA A 102 -18.99 -2.79 -8.86
N VAL A 103 -17.68 -2.53 -8.75
CA VAL A 103 -16.83 -3.17 -7.73
C VAL A 103 -17.23 -2.74 -6.33
N ARG A 104 -17.39 -1.42 -6.12
CA ARG A 104 -17.77 -0.86 -4.82
C ARG A 104 -19.09 -1.42 -4.30
N GLU A 105 -20.08 -1.59 -5.18
CA GLU A 105 -21.38 -2.17 -4.82
C GLU A 105 -21.29 -3.62 -4.33
N LYS A 106 -20.26 -4.36 -4.76
CA LYS A 106 -20.03 -5.77 -4.37
C LYS A 106 -19.08 -5.91 -3.20
N SER A 107 -18.37 -4.84 -2.82
CA SER A 107 -17.40 -4.86 -1.73
C SER A 107 -18.12 -4.84 -0.38
N ILE A 108 -17.60 -5.64 0.54
CA ILE A 108 -18.05 -5.67 1.93
C ILE A 108 -16.92 -5.28 2.86
N ASP A 109 -17.23 -4.82 4.05
CA ASP A 109 -16.27 -4.32 5.01
C ASP A 109 -15.33 -5.39 5.59
N THR A 110 -15.65 -6.67 5.42
CA THR A 110 -14.76 -7.81 5.74
C THR A 110 -13.84 -8.21 4.60
N ASP A 111 -13.95 -7.60 3.42
CA ASP A 111 -12.96 -7.80 2.36
C ASP A 111 -11.57 -7.32 2.81
N ALA A 112 -10.53 -8.02 2.34
CA ALA A 112 -9.15 -7.65 2.64
C ALA A 112 -8.82 -6.26 2.07
N LEU A 113 -8.11 -5.45 2.86
CA LEU A 113 -7.63 -4.13 2.47
C LEU A 113 -6.15 -4.14 2.14
N TYR A 114 -5.34 -4.78 3.01
CA TYR A 114 -3.90 -4.91 2.81
C TYR A 114 -3.33 -6.18 3.47
N ILE A 115 -2.08 -6.51 3.10
CA ILE A 115 -1.24 -7.45 3.82
C ILE A 115 0.08 -6.77 4.19
N VAL A 116 0.45 -6.82 5.46
CA VAL A 116 1.76 -6.41 5.95
C VAL A 116 2.54 -7.63 6.42
N PHE A 117 3.80 -7.74 5.99
CA PHE A 117 4.66 -8.85 6.37
C PHE A 117 5.50 -8.52 7.60
N THR A 118 5.36 -9.33 8.63
CA THR A 118 6.16 -9.26 9.86
C THR A 118 7.31 -10.26 9.84
N SER A 119 8.38 -9.99 10.61
CA SER A 119 9.45 -10.96 10.83
C SER A 119 8.92 -12.10 11.70
N GLY A 120 8.68 -13.27 11.09
CA GLY A 120 8.30 -14.46 11.85
C GLY A 120 9.47 -14.96 12.72
N SER A 121 9.18 -15.54 13.89
CA SER A 121 10.17 -16.16 14.77
C SER A 121 10.97 -17.30 14.11
N THR A 122 10.47 -17.83 13.00
CA THR A 122 11.09 -18.88 12.18
C THR A 122 11.97 -18.33 11.04
N GLY A 123 12.16 -17.00 10.95
CA GLY A 123 12.88 -16.36 9.85
C GLY A 123 12.07 -16.23 8.55
N ILE A 124 10.91 -16.88 8.45
CA ILE A 124 10.02 -16.76 7.28
C ILE A 124 9.01 -15.63 7.55
N PRO A 125 8.90 -14.63 6.66
CA PRO A 125 7.94 -13.55 6.82
C PRO A 125 6.50 -14.09 6.84
N LYS A 126 5.70 -13.59 7.79
CA LYS A 126 4.27 -13.91 7.92
C LYS A 126 3.45 -12.72 7.47
N GLY A 127 2.52 -12.94 6.53
CA GLY A 127 1.58 -11.92 6.09
C GLY A 127 0.40 -11.80 7.05
N VAL A 128 0.19 -10.60 7.57
CA VAL A 128 -0.98 -10.25 8.39
C VAL A 128 -1.96 -9.51 7.49
N VAL A 129 -3.15 -10.09 7.33
CA VAL A 129 -4.22 -9.51 6.51
C VAL A 129 -5.09 -8.63 7.39
N ALA A 130 -5.33 -7.39 6.98
CA ALA A 130 -6.32 -6.52 7.58
C ALA A 130 -7.49 -6.31 6.62
N CYS A 131 -8.72 -6.29 7.15
CA CYS A 131 -9.92 -5.98 6.38
C CYS A 131 -10.31 -4.51 6.52
N HIS A 132 -11.23 -4.05 5.66
CA HIS A 132 -11.73 -2.67 5.71
C HIS A 132 -12.30 -2.32 7.09
N ARG A 133 -13.15 -3.20 7.66
CA ARG A 133 -13.77 -2.98 8.98
C ARG A 133 -12.75 -2.70 10.07
N SER A 134 -11.69 -3.52 10.17
CA SER A 134 -10.68 -3.37 11.22
C SER A 134 -9.92 -2.04 11.09
N VAL A 135 -9.65 -1.57 9.88
CA VAL A 135 -8.98 -0.30 9.64
C VAL A 135 -9.92 0.88 9.89
N ILE A 136 -11.18 0.80 9.46
CA ILE A 136 -12.19 1.83 9.73
C ILE A 136 -12.36 2.00 11.25
N ASP A 137 -12.58 0.91 11.98
CA ASP A 137 -12.76 0.93 13.44
C ASP A 137 -11.52 1.52 14.15
N TYR A 138 -10.33 1.07 13.75
CA TYR A 138 -9.07 1.62 14.29
C TYR A 138 -8.97 3.14 14.06
N ILE A 139 -9.22 3.61 12.85
CA ILE A 139 -9.08 5.02 12.48
C ILE A 139 -10.15 5.89 13.14
N GLU A 140 -11.39 5.40 13.27
CA GLU A 140 -12.45 6.10 13.98
C GLU A 140 -12.03 6.37 15.44
N ASN A 141 -11.64 5.34 16.16
CA ASN A 141 -11.25 5.43 17.56
C ASN A 141 -9.97 6.27 17.75
N LEU A 142 -8.94 6.03 16.94
CA LEU A 142 -7.69 6.78 17.00
C LEU A 142 -7.92 8.29 16.75
N SER A 143 -8.68 8.61 15.71
CA SER A 143 -8.95 10.02 15.35
C SER A 143 -9.74 10.75 16.41
N ALA A 144 -10.65 10.06 17.09
CA ALA A 144 -11.40 10.65 18.22
C ALA A 144 -10.47 10.95 19.41
N VAL A 145 -9.57 10.02 19.75
CA VAL A 145 -8.59 10.21 20.84
C VAL A 145 -7.61 11.34 20.53
N LEU A 146 -7.11 11.41 19.29
CA LEU A 146 -6.14 12.41 18.85
C LEU A 146 -6.79 13.75 18.47
N GLN A 147 -8.12 13.83 18.45
CA GLN A 147 -8.88 15.01 18.00
C GLN A 147 -8.44 15.52 16.62
N VAL A 148 -8.29 14.58 15.67
CA VAL A 148 -7.83 14.88 14.32
C VAL A 148 -8.85 15.77 13.59
N SER A 149 -8.34 16.82 12.94
CA SER A 149 -9.11 17.76 12.12
C SER A 149 -8.40 18.01 10.77
N GLU A 150 -8.98 18.85 9.93
CA GLU A 150 -8.36 19.31 8.68
C GLU A 150 -7.06 20.11 8.91
N ASP A 151 -6.92 20.75 10.07
CA ASP A 151 -5.73 21.51 10.46
C ASP A 151 -4.58 20.62 10.98
N THR A 152 -4.84 19.32 11.17
CA THR A 152 -3.84 18.40 11.71
C THR A 152 -2.73 18.17 10.69
N VAL A 153 -1.47 18.22 11.18
CA VAL A 153 -0.28 17.94 10.37
C VAL A 153 0.44 16.74 10.94
N PHE A 154 0.55 15.68 10.17
CA PHE A 154 1.29 14.45 10.52
C PHE A 154 2.70 14.45 9.93
N GLY A 155 3.70 14.07 10.72
CA GLY A 155 5.02 13.69 10.23
C GLY A 155 5.05 12.18 10.00
N ASN A 156 4.95 11.72 8.75
CA ASN A 156 5.00 10.30 8.44
C ASN A 156 6.45 9.81 8.40
N GLN A 157 6.96 9.35 9.52
CA GLN A 157 8.30 8.78 9.66
C GLN A 157 8.32 7.27 9.37
N ALA A 158 7.26 6.57 9.76
CA ALA A 158 7.18 5.11 9.59
C ALA A 158 7.28 4.72 8.10
N PRO A 159 8.00 3.63 7.77
CA PRO A 159 7.97 3.06 6.43
C PRO A 159 6.56 2.66 6.03
N LEU A 160 6.24 2.74 4.72
CA LEU A 160 4.90 2.41 4.22
C LEU A 160 4.56 0.92 4.28
N TYR A 161 5.53 0.04 4.49
CA TYR A 161 5.34 -1.41 4.60
C TYR A 161 5.06 -1.91 6.03
N VAL A 162 4.92 -0.99 7.01
CA VAL A 162 4.52 -1.33 8.37
C VAL A 162 3.15 -0.73 8.69
N ASP A 163 2.39 -1.38 9.55
CA ASP A 163 1.06 -0.93 9.98
C ASP A 163 1.06 0.42 10.70
N ALA A 164 2.19 0.79 11.32
CA ALA A 164 2.34 2.08 12.00
C ALA A 164 2.07 3.29 11.10
N CYS A 165 2.30 3.20 9.78
CA CYS A 165 2.02 4.30 8.85
C CYS A 165 0.53 4.59 8.67
N LEU A 166 -0.34 3.65 9.01
CA LEU A 166 -1.79 3.78 8.84
C LEU A 166 -2.38 4.88 9.70
N LYS A 167 -1.80 5.11 10.90
CA LYS A 167 -2.24 6.15 11.85
C LYS A 167 -2.06 7.58 11.34
N GLU A 168 -1.25 7.77 10.30
CA GLU A 168 -1.03 9.06 9.66
C GLU A 168 -1.75 9.14 8.30
N ILE A 169 -1.68 8.08 7.49
CA ILE A 169 -2.22 8.07 6.13
C ILE A 169 -3.75 8.12 6.12
N TYR A 170 -4.40 7.21 6.84
CA TYR A 170 -5.86 7.11 6.77
C TYR A 170 -6.58 8.27 7.46
N PRO A 171 -6.15 8.79 8.62
CA PRO A 171 -6.71 10.03 9.16
C PRO A 171 -6.52 11.22 8.24
N THR A 172 -5.34 11.34 7.60
CA THR A 172 -5.09 12.39 6.60
C THR A 172 -6.11 12.33 5.47
N LEU A 173 -6.38 11.14 4.93
CA LEU A 173 -7.37 10.96 3.87
C LEU A 173 -8.80 11.20 4.34
N LYS A 174 -9.14 10.82 5.57
CA LYS A 174 -10.49 10.96 6.13
C LYS A 174 -10.84 12.40 6.45
N PHE A 175 -9.92 13.14 7.06
CA PHE A 175 -10.16 14.49 7.58
C PHE A 175 -9.62 15.59 6.67
N ALA A 176 -9.11 15.25 5.49
CA ALA A 176 -8.39 16.19 4.62
C ALA A 176 -7.21 16.89 5.31
N ALA A 177 -6.61 16.23 6.30
CA ALA A 177 -5.43 16.69 7.02
C ALA A 177 -4.18 16.68 6.13
N THR A 178 -3.05 17.13 6.65
CA THR A 178 -1.77 17.14 5.93
C THR A 178 -0.84 16.05 6.47
N ALA A 179 -0.15 15.34 5.58
CA ALA A 179 0.93 14.42 5.94
C ALA A 179 2.21 14.76 5.17
N TYR A 180 3.30 14.93 5.92
CA TYR A 180 4.64 15.10 5.35
C TYR A 180 5.41 13.79 5.47
N PRO A 181 5.82 13.18 4.34
CA PRO A 181 6.78 12.07 4.38
C PRO A 181 8.11 12.60 4.95
N VAL A 182 8.56 12.00 6.03
CA VAL A 182 9.84 12.35 6.66
C VAL A 182 10.84 11.25 6.35
N SER A 183 11.94 11.58 5.70
CA SER A 183 13.10 10.70 5.61
C SER A 183 13.97 10.89 6.85
N TYR A 184 14.44 9.79 7.43
CA TYR A 184 15.33 9.83 8.59
C TYR A 184 16.73 10.26 8.12
N THR A 185 17.04 11.54 8.24
CA THR A 185 18.35 12.07 7.78
C THR A 185 19.36 12.31 8.90
N HIS A 186 18.95 12.17 10.18
CA HIS A 186 19.85 12.37 11.31
C HIS A 186 19.61 11.32 12.42
N PRO A 187 20.66 10.69 12.97
CA PRO A 187 20.54 9.90 14.17
C PRO A 187 20.03 10.79 15.32
N SER A 188 19.12 10.23 16.12
CA SER A 188 18.64 10.90 17.32
C SER A 188 19.85 11.22 18.24
N PRO A 189 19.88 12.38 18.91
CA PRO A 189 20.92 12.68 19.90
C PRO A 189 20.99 11.67 21.07
N ARG A 190 20.07 10.72 21.12
CA ARG A 190 20.04 9.66 22.15
C ARG A 190 20.78 8.39 21.75
N ASP A 191 21.30 8.31 20.52
CA ASP A 191 22.03 7.14 20.01
C ASP A 191 23.57 7.31 20.14
N GLY A 192 24.02 8.26 20.96
CA GLY A 192 25.40 8.52 21.31
C GLY A 192 25.74 8.13 22.76
#